data_81b72d5ef4e2261f8c4bb1c60c25b80f
#
_entry.id   81b72d5ef4e2261f8c4bb1c60c25b80f
#
_cell.length_a   1.000
_cell.length_b   1.000
_cell.length_c   1.000
_cell.angle_alpha   90.00
_cell.angle_beta   90.00
_cell.angle_gamma   90.00
#
_symmetry.space_group_name_H-M   'P 1'
#
loop_
_entity.id
_entity.type
_entity.pdbx_description
1 polymer ?
#
loop_
_entity_poly.entity_id
_entity_poly.type
_entity_poly.pdbx_seq_one_letter_code
_entity_poly.pdbx_strand_id
1 'polypeptide(L)'
;MIEKLSNLLHQRKVFNRITLLMGKEVTIKTAVYTNGRLLIYVDTESHRFTFALTPEDEVQIVAIDDIFSISDLKLQLKIAEIIQSHISLNNHWRDQ
;
A
#
# COMPACT_ATOMS: atom_id res chain seq x y z
N MET A 1 -0.53 -16.07 -3.58
CA MET A 1 0.36 -14.91 -3.30
C MET A 1 -0.41 -13.63 -3.00
N ILE A 2 -1.33 -13.28 -3.87
CA ILE A 2 -2.11 -12.04 -3.68
C ILE A 2 -2.99 -12.07 -2.41
N GLU A 3 -3.55 -13.22 -2.07
CA GLU A 3 -4.35 -13.37 -0.86
C GLU A 3 -3.52 -13.16 0.40
N LYS A 4 -2.28 -13.65 0.39
CA LYS A 4 -1.36 -13.46 1.51
C LYS A 4 -1.01 -11.99 1.71
N LEU A 5 -0.77 -11.27 0.63
CA LEU A 5 -0.51 -9.85 0.68
C LEU A 5 -1.74 -9.09 1.19
N SER A 6 -2.92 -9.43 0.67
CA SER A 6 -4.18 -8.81 1.12
C SER A 6 -4.39 -9.01 2.62
N ASN A 7 -4.19 -10.25 3.10
CA ASN A 7 -4.34 -10.55 4.53
C ASN A 7 -3.34 -9.76 5.37
N LEU A 8 -2.10 -9.65 4.90
CA LEU A 8 -1.06 -8.90 5.60
C LEU A 8 -1.45 -7.42 5.75
N LEU A 9 -1.97 -6.82 4.69
CA LEU A 9 -2.32 -5.39 4.67
C LEU A 9 -3.65 -5.08 5.37
N HIS A 10 -4.49 -6.09 5.60
CA HIS A 10 -5.72 -5.91 6.35
C HIS A 10 -5.57 -6.22 7.84
N GLN A 11 -4.35 -6.48 8.30
CA GLN A 11 -4.10 -6.58 9.73
C GLN A 11 -4.39 -5.24 10.40
N ARG A 12 -5.05 -5.32 11.54
CA ARG A 12 -5.58 -4.12 12.24
C ARG A 12 -4.51 -3.05 12.47
N LYS A 13 -3.30 -3.48 12.80
CA LYS A 13 -2.21 -2.57 13.15
C LYS A 13 -1.85 -1.61 12.00
N VAL A 14 -1.66 -2.14 10.79
CA VAL A 14 -1.31 -1.31 9.63
C VAL A 14 -2.52 -0.54 9.11
N PHE A 15 -3.66 -1.21 9.04
CA PHE A 15 -4.90 -0.60 8.55
C PHE A 15 -5.29 0.62 9.40
N ASN A 16 -5.25 0.48 10.73
CA ASN A 16 -5.59 1.57 11.63
C ASN A 16 -4.62 2.75 11.51
N ARG A 17 -3.33 2.48 11.31
CA ARG A 17 -2.34 3.55 11.13
C ARG A 17 -2.62 4.35 9.87
N ILE A 18 -2.95 3.68 8.78
CA ILE A 18 -3.27 4.36 7.51
C ILE A 18 -4.56 5.15 7.65
N THR A 19 -5.59 4.57 8.24
CA THR A 19 -6.86 5.25 8.47
C THR A 19 -6.68 6.50 9.32
N LEU A 20 -5.89 6.40 10.39
CA LEU A 20 -5.61 7.52 11.26
C LEU A 20 -4.83 8.62 10.54
N LEU A 21 -3.84 8.24 9.73
CA LEU A 21 -3.06 9.19 8.93
C LEU A 21 -3.94 9.93 7.94
N MET A 22 -4.84 9.20 7.27
CA MET A 22 -5.74 9.79 6.27
C MET A 22 -6.84 10.65 6.88
N GLY A 23 -7.19 10.42 8.13
CA GLY A 23 -8.29 11.10 8.79
C GLY A 23 -9.67 10.76 8.24
N LYS A 24 -9.77 9.69 7.46
CA LYS A 24 -11.01 9.23 6.85
C LYS A 24 -10.91 7.75 6.52
N GLU A 25 -12.05 7.17 6.18
CA GLU A 25 -12.14 5.76 5.83
C GLU A 25 -11.34 5.46 4.56
N VAL A 26 -10.60 4.37 4.59
CA VAL A 26 -9.80 3.91 3.46
C VAL A 26 -10.18 2.47 3.10
N THR A 27 -9.97 2.11 1.84
CA THR A 27 -10.06 0.75 1.36
C THR A 27 -8.70 0.36 0.81
N ILE A 28 -8.17 -0.79 1.25
CA ILE A 28 -6.92 -1.33 0.74
C ILE A 28 -7.24 -2.47 -0.21
N LYS A 29 -6.75 -2.38 -1.43
CA LYS A 29 -6.93 -3.41 -2.46
C LYS A 29 -5.59 -3.87 -2.96
N THR A 30 -5.54 -5.11 -3.42
CA THR A 30 -4.34 -5.70 -4.01
C THR A 30 -4.66 -6.27 -5.38
N ALA A 31 -3.68 -6.25 -6.27
CA ALA A 31 -3.83 -6.76 -7.62
C ALA A 31 -2.51 -7.31 -8.13
N VAL A 32 -2.60 -8.17 -9.14
CA VAL A 32 -1.44 -8.69 -9.87
C VAL A 32 -1.47 -8.06 -11.25
N TYR A 33 -0.39 -7.40 -11.63
CA TYR A 33 -0.26 -6.84 -12.97
C TYR A 33 0.18 -7.92 -13.97
N THR A 34 0.04 -7.65 -15.27
CA THR A 34 0.29 -8.62 -16.34
C THR A 34 1.70 -9.23 -16.31
N ASN A 35 2.67 -8.52 -15.78
CA ASN A 35 4.05 -9.00 -15.62
C ASN A 35 4.30 -9.73 -14.29
N GLY A 36 3.25 -10.03 -13.53
CA GLY A 36 3.38 -10.67 -12.22
C GLY A 36 3.68 -9.70 -11.08
N ARG A 37 3.77 -8.41 -11.35
CA ARG A 37 4.06 -7.39 -10.34
C ARG A 37 2.87 -7.22 -9.39
N LEU A 38 3.15 -7.17 -8.10
CA LEU A 38 2.12 -6.96 -7.09
C LEU A 38 1.85 -5.46 -6.93
N LEU A 39 0.58 -5.10 -6.93
CA LEU A 39 0.14 -3.71 -6.75
C LEU A 39 -0.71 -3.60 -5.49
N ILE A 40 -0.59 -2.46 -4.83
CA ILE A 40 -1.36 -2.10 -3.65
C ILE A 40 -2.04 -0.77 -3.92
N TYR A 41 -3.36 -0.74 -3.73
CA TYR A 41 -4.15 0.49 -3.84
C TYR A 41 -4.66 0.87 -2.47
N VAL A 42 -4.45 2.13 -2.10
CA VAL A 42 -5.06 2.72 -0.91
C VAL A 42 -6.03 3.77 -1.40
N ASP A 43 -7.32 3.46 -1.30
CA ASP A 43 -8.39 4.26 -1.85
C ASP A 43 -9.15 5.00 -0.77
N THR A 44 -9.43 6.28 -1.02
CA THR A 44 -10.45 7.04 -0.34
C THR A 44 -11.56 7.33 -1.35
N GLU A 45 -12.62 8.03 -0.94
CA GLU A 45 -13.71 8.39 -1.86
C GLU A 45 -13.24 9.33 -2.99
N SER A 46 -12.14 10.06 -2.80
CA SER A 46 -11.66 11.07 -3.74
C SER A 46 -10.30 10.76 -4.37
N HIS A 47 -9.53 9.85 -3.79
CA HIS A 47 -8.15 9.60 -4.21
C HIS A 47 -7.82 8.11 -4.22
N ARG A 48 -6.91 7.76 -5.11
CA ARG A 48 -6.28 6.43 -5.11
C ARG A 48 -4.77 6.62 -5.09
N PHE A 49 -4.13 6.07 -4.07
CA PHE A 49 -2.68 5.96 -4.02
C PHE A 49 -2.27 4.57 -4.45
N THR A 50 -1.34 4.49 -5.40
CA THR A 50 -0.90 3.21 -5.95
C THR A 50 0.55 2.95 -5.58
N PHE A 51 0.81 1.73 -5.15
CA PHE A 51 2.14 1.27 -4.79
C PHE A 51 2.40 -0.05 -5.50
N ALA A 52 3.66 -0.30 -5.81
CA ALA A 52 4.10 -1.60 -6.32
C ALA A 52 5.01 -2.24 -5.29
N LEU A 53 4.92 -3.56 -5.19
CA LEU A 53 5.79 -4.34 -4.32
C LEU A 53 6.75 -5.14 -5.18
N THR A 54 8.05 -4.93 -4.98
CA THR A 54 9.08 -5.68 -5.71
C THR A 54 9.20 -7.10 -5.17
N PRO A 55 9.85 -8.01 -5.92
CA PRO A 55 10.15 -9.35 -5.41
C PRO A 55 10.99 -9.34 -4.12
N GLU A 56 11.74 -8.26 -3.89
CA GLU A 56 12.56 -8.07 -2.69
C GLU A 56 11.80 -7.38 -1.56
N ASP A 57 10.48 -7.25 -1.69
CA ASP A 57 9.61 -6.62 -0.69
C ASP A 57 9.87 -5.12 -0.47
N GLU A 58 10.32 -4.43 -1.50
CA GLU A 58 10.40 -2.98 -1.49
C GLU A 58 9.10 -2.37 -2.00
N VAL A 59 8.58 -1.41 -1.25
CA VAL A 59 7.39 -0.65 -1.65
C VAL A 59 7.82 0.52 -2.50
N GLN A 60 7.32 0.58 -3.73
CA GLN A 60 7.60 1.65 -4.68
C GLN A 60 6.34 2.46 -4.92
N ILE A 61 6.49 3.78 -5.01
CA ILE A 61 5.41 4.67 -5.38
C ILE A 61 5.21 4.58 -6.89
N VAL A 62 3.97 4.35 -7.31
CA VAL A 62 3.62 4.36 -8.72
C VAL A 62 3.01 5.72 -9.04
N ALA A 63 3.69 6.46 -9.91
CA ALA A 63 3.16 7.72 -10.42
C ALA A 63 1.95 7.44 -11.32
N ILE A 64 0.86 8.13 -11.06
CA ILE A 64 -0.33 8.09 -11.89
C ILE A 64 -0.46 9.46 -12.56
N ASP A 65 -1.13 9.48 -13.72
CA ASP A 65 -1.27 10.68 -14.55
C ASP A 65 -2.03 11.83 -13.89
N ASP A 66 -2.52 11.63 -12.69
CA ASP A 66 -3.21 12.67 -11.94
C ASP A 66 -2.24 13.66 -11.33
N ILE A 67 -2.61 14.93 -11.38
CA ILE A 67 -1.82 16.00 -10.76
C ILE A 67 -2.06 15.93 -9.25
N PHE A 68 -1.11 15.36 -8.53
CA PHE A 68 -1.15 15.38 -7.08
C PHE A 68 -0.61 16.71 -6.56
N SER A 69 -1.24 17.23 -5.53
CA SER A 69 -0.67 18.32 -4.77
C SER A 69 0.59 17.82 -4.02
N ILE A 70 1.41 18.75 -3.55
CA ILE A 70 2.57 18.41 -2.71
C ILE A 70 2.11 17.71 -1.43
N SER A 71 0.96 18.13 -0.89
CA SER A 71 0.36 17.49 0.28
C SER A 71 0.02 16.03 0.03
N ASP A 72 -0.55 15.71 -1.14
CA ASP A 72 -0.89 14.35 -1.52
C ASP A 72 0.37 13.50 -1.69
N LEU A 73 1.41 14.05 -2.27
CA LEU A 73 2.68 13.35 -2.43
C LEU A 73 3.32 13.02 -1.07
N LYS A 74 3.30 13.97 -0.15
CA LYS A 74 3.81 13.75 1.21
C LYS A 74 3.02 12.66 1.92
N LEU A 75 1.70 12.66 1.74
CA LEU A 75 0.82 11.66 2.32
C LEU A 75 1.11 10.27 1.74
N GLN A 76 1.28 10.20 0.42
CA GLN A 76 1.64 8.95 -0.26
C GLN A 76 2.98 8.39 0.25
N LEU A 77 3.97 9.24 0.47
CA LEU A 77 5.26 8.83 1.03
C LEU A 77 5.11 8.25 2.44
N LYS A 78 4.29 8.88 3.27
CA LYS A 78 4.03 8.38 4.63
C LYS A 78 3.31 7.04 4.63
N ILE A 79 2.35 6.86 3.73
CA ILE A 79 1.66 5.58 3.56
C ILE A 79 2.66 4.50 3.12
N ALA A 80 3.53 4.82 2.18
CA ALA A 80 4.57 3.90 1.72
C ALA A 80 5.48 3.46 2.88
N GLU A 81 5.86 4.37 3.76
CA GLU A 81 6.68 4.06 4.93
C GLU A 81 5.96 3.12 5.90
N ILE A 82 4.67 3.35 6.13
CA ILE A 82 3.86 2.50 7.00
C ILE A 82 3.78 1.08 6.43
N ILE A 83 3.49 0.96 5.14
CA ILE A 83 3.38 -0.34 4.47
C ILE A 83 4.74 -1.04 4.47
N GLN A 84 5.81 -0.32 4.13
CA GLN A 84 7.16 -0.88 4.10
C GLN A 84 7.57 -1.42 5.47
N SER A 85 7.33 -0.65 6.51
CA SER A 85 7.65 -1.06 7.88
C SER A 85 6.89 -2.34 8.26
N HIS A 86 5.62 -2.41 7.91
CA HIS A 86 4.80 -3.59 8.23
C HIS A 86 5.25 -4.83 7.47
N ILE A 87 5.58 -4.69 6.19
CA ILE A 87 6.09 -5.80 5.36
C ILE A 87 7.44 -6.27 5.90
N SER A 88 8.31 -5.34 6.27
CA SER A 88 9.64 -5.67 6.80
C SER A 88 9.57 -6.40 8.13
N LEU A 89 8.60 -6.07 8.99
CA LEU A 89 8.36 -6.76 10.25
C LEU A 89 7.77 -8.16 10.06
N ASN A 90 7.22 -8.44 8.88
CA ASN A 90 6.59 -9.71 8.54
C ASN A 90 7.28 -10.34 7.31
N ASN A 91 8.61 -10.36 7.33
CA ASN A 91 9.43 -10.72 6.16
C ASN A 91 9.24 -12.14 5.64
N HIS A 92 8.55 -13.01 6.38
CA HIS A 92 8.20 -14.37 5.94
C HIS A 92 6.76 -14.48 5.46
N TRP A 93 6.11 -13.37 5.16
CA TRP A 93 4.70 -13.39 4.76
C TRP A 93 4.45 -14.22 3.50
N ARG A 94 5.42 -14.30 2.59
CA ARG A 94 5.31 -15.09 1.36
C ARG A 94 5.32 -16.60 1.62
N ASP A 95 5.90 -17.00 2.73
CA ASP A 95 6.09 -18.42 3.09
C ASP A 95 4.95 -18.97 3.93
N GLN A 96 4.01 -18.15 4.31
CA GLN A 96 2.89 -18.54 5.17
C GLN A 96 1.76 -19.25 4.44
#